data_8ebf827650abf4a6532ae8609d687463
#
_entry.id   8ebf827650abf4a6532ae8609d687463
#
_cell.length_a   1.000
_cell.length_b   1.000
_cell.length_c   1.000
_cell.angle_alpha   90.00
_cell.angle_beta   90.00
_cell.angle_gamma   90.00
#
_symmetry.space_group_name_H-M   'P 1'
#
loop_
_entity.id
_entity.type
_entity.pdbx_description
1 polymer ?
#
loop_
_entity_poly.entity_id
_entity_poly.type
_entity_poly.pdbx_seq_one_letter_code
_entity_poly.pdbx_strand_id
1 'polypeptide(L)'
;SALMSFRARNKDRLLKETGIKLGFMGAFSKACALALRDIPSANASIEGEGLGDTIVYRDYVDLGVAVSTERGLVTPVVRNVENMGILEIENAITELGLKARDSKLSLEEMTGATFTISNGGVFGSLFGTPILNLPGSAILGMHAIKEKPWVVNGKVEVDRKSTRLNS
;
A
#
# COMPACT_ATOMS: atom_id res chain seq x y z
N SER A 1 0.05 -16.72 8.13
CA SER A 1 -1.07 -16.34 7.26
C SER A 1 -0.88 -16.93 5.86
N ALA A 2 -1.95 -17.08 5.09
CA ALA A 2 -1.91 -17.63 3.73
C ALA A 2 -0.95 -16.85 2.82
N LEU A 3 -0.94 -15.52 2.93
CA LEU A 3 -0.05 -14.66 2.14
C LEU A 3 1.43 -14.87 2.47
N MET A 4 1.79 -15.08 3.74
CA MET A 4 3.16 -15.40 4.13
C MET A 4 3.61 -16.75 3.56
N SER A 5 2.74 -17.75 3.62
CA SER A 5 3.01 -19.07 3.04
C SER A 5 3.13 -19.02 1.52
N PHE A 6 2.27 -18.24 0.86
CA PHE A 6 2.36 -17.99 -0.59
C PHE A 6 3.71 -17.36 -0.96
N ARG A 7 4.10 -16.29 -0.27
CA ARG A 7 5.40 -15.64 -0.48
C ARG A 7 6.56 -16.60 -0.23
N ALA A 8 6.56 -17.34 0.86
CA ALA A 8 7.64 -18.28 1.20
C ALA A 8 7.84 -19.35 0.13
N ARG A 9 6.76 -19.86 -0.48
CA ARG A 9 6.82 -20.88 -1.53
C ARG A 9 7.28 -20.36 -2.90
N ASN A 10 7.05 -19.08 -3.19
CA ASN A 10 7.23 -18.55 -4.55
C ASN A 10 8.41 -17.56 -4.68
N LYS A 11 8.88 -16.95 -3.60
CA LYS A 11 9.86 -15.84 -3.64
C LYS A 11 11.15 -16.19 -4.37
N ASP A 12 11.71 -17.37 -4.12
CA ASP A 12 13.01 -17.78 -4.67
C ASP A 12 12.90 -18.17 -6.15
N ARG A 13 11.80 -18.85 -6.52
CA ARG A 13 11.49 -19.19 -7.91
C ARG A 13 11.28 -17.93 -8.74
N LEU A 14 10.42 -17.02 -8.29
CA LEU A 14 10.11 -15.78 -9.01
C LEU A 14 11.33 -14.88 -9.14
N LEU A 15 12.16 -14.78 -8.09
CA LEU A 15 13.41 -14.02 -8.17
C LEU A 15 14.36 -14.58 -9.24
N LYS A 16 14.46 -15.91 -9.37
CA LYS A 16 15.29 -16.56 -10.40
C LYS A 16 14.74 -16.38 -11.82
N GLU A 17 13.43 -16.49 -11.98
CA GLU A 17 12.77 -16.44 -13.29
C GLU A 17 12.59 -15.02 -13.81
N THR A 18 12.31 -14.06 -12.95
CA THR A 18 11.94 -12.69 -13.35
C THR A 18 12.90 -11.59 -12.86
N GLY A 19 13.80 -11.91 -11.93
CA GLY A 19 14.65 -10.91 -11.26
C GLY A 19 13.88 -10.05 -10.23
N ILE A 20 12.56 -10.24 -10.07
CA ILE A 20 11.72 -9.43 -9.21
C ILE A 20 11.59 -10.08 -7.83
N LYS A 21 11.83 -9.29 -6.78
CA LYS A 21 11.69 -9.74 -5.40
C LYS A 21 10.23 -9.67 -4.98
N LEU A 22 9.59 -10.83 -4.76
CA LEU A 22 8.22 -10.88 -4.26
C LEU A 22 8.15 -10.39 -2.80
N GLY A 23 7.52 -9.24 -2.60
CA GLY A 23 7.19 -8.66 -1.30
C GLY A 23 5.74 -8.92 -0.90
N PHE A 24 5.21 -8.07 -0.03
CA PHE A 24 3.80 -8.05 0.35
C PHE A 24 3.05 -6.88 -0.30
N MET A 25 3.78 -5.85 -0.69
CA MET A 25 3.18 -4.60 -1.16
C MET A 25 2.38 -4.79 -2.44
N GLY A 26 2.90 -5.55 -3.42
CA GLY A 26 2.17 -5.82 -4.66
C GLY A 26 0.84 -6.54 -4.43
N ALA A 27 0.81 -7.52 -3.52
CA ALA A 27 -0.42 -8.23 -3.17
C ALA A 27 -1.45 -7.32 -2.48
N PHE A 28 -1.01 -6.49 -1.53
CA PHE A 28 -1.89 -5.52 -0.86
C PHE A 28 -2.36 -4.43 -1.82
N SER A 29 -1.48 -3.92 -2.68
CA SER A 29 -1.81 -2.92 -3.70
C SER A 29 -2.87 -3.45 -4.67
N LYS A 30 -2.71 -4.69 -5.14
CA LYS A 30 -3.72 -5.32 -6.01
C LYS A 30 -5.05 -5.54 -5.29
N ALA A 31 -5.02 -5.96 -4.03
CA ALA A 31 -6.23 -6.09 -3.22
C ALA A 31 -6.94 -4.74 -3.01
N CYS A 32 -6.19 -3.66 -2.77
CA CYS A 32 -6.75 -2.31 -2.71
C CYS A 32 -7.39 -1.91 -4.04
N ALA A 33 -6.71 -2.10 -5.17
CA ALA A 33 -7.26 -1.76 -6.48
C ALA A 33 -8.59 -2.50 -6.78
N LEU A 34 -8.69 -3.77 -6.38
CA LEU A 34 -9.93 -4.54 -6.51
C LEU A 34 -11.03 -4.01 -5.57
N ALA A 35 -10.70 -3.71 -4.33
CA ALA A 35 -11.64 -3.16 -3.35
C ALA A 35 -12.16 -1.76 -3.75
N LEU A 36 -11.29 -0.92 -4.30
CA LEU A 36 -11.65 0.43 -4.78
C LEU A 36 -12.59 0.38 -6.00
N ARG A 37 -12.50 -0.67 -6.82
CA ARG A 37 -13.47 -0.92 -7.89
C ARG A 37 -14.84 -1.31 -7.34
N ASP A 38 -14.87 -2.10 -6.25
CA ASP A 38 -16.12 -2.53 -5.63
C ASP A 38 -16.75 -1.41 -4.77
N ILE A 39 -15.91 -0.49 -4.25
CA ILE A 39 -16.33 0.66 -3.43
C ILE A 39 -15.76 1.95 -4.04
N PRO A 40 -16.36 2.47 -5.14
CA PRO A 40 -15.82 3.62 -5.88
C PRO A 40 -15.74 4.91 -5.05
N SER A 41 -16.58 5.06 -4.03
CA SER A 41 -16.56 6.21 -3.12
C SER A 41 -15.23 6.36 -2.35
N ALA A 42 -14.54 5.26 -2.09
CA ALA A 42 -13.21 5.29 -1.47
C ALA A 42 -12.08 5.71 -2.43
N ASN A 43 -12.36 5.80 -3.73
CA ASN A 43 -11.45 6.30 -4.78
C ASN A 43 -11.94 7.63 -5.39
N ALA A 44 -12.87 8.29 -4.71
CA ALA A 44 -13.42 9.57 -5.12
C ALA A 44 -12.75 10.74 -4.38
N SER A 45 -12.91 11.93 -4.89
CA SER A 45 -12.55 13.16 -4.19
C SER A 45 -13.69 14.17 -4.26
N ILE A 46 -13.70 15.11 -3.33
CA ILE A 46 -14.57 16.26 -3.35
C ILE A 46 -13.76 17.43 -3.90
N GLU A 47 -14.21 18.01 -5.00
CA GLU A 47 -13.54 19.08 -5.72
C GLU A 47 -14.51 20.26 -5.90
N GLY A 48 -14.00 21.45 -6.22
CA GLY A 48 -14.79 22.68 -6.40
C GLY A 48 -14.35 23.80 -5.45
N GLU A 49 -15.08 24.91 -5.46
CA GLU A 49 -14.81 26.06 -4.61
C GLU A 49 -15.33 25.86 -3.18
N GLY A 50 -14.69 26.50 -2.20
CA GLY A 50 -15.08 26.47 -0.80
C GLY A 50 -14.93 25.07 -0.16
N LEU A 51 -16.04 24.48 0.28
CA LEU A 51 -16.08 23.12 0.85
C LEU A 51 -16.18 22.01 -0.21
N GLY A 52 -16.18 22.40 -1.49
CA GLY A 52 -16.36 21.50 -2.63
C GLY A 52 -17.85 21.23 -2.90
N ASP A 53 -18.20 21.20 -4.17
CA ASP A 53 -19.58 20.99 -4.65
C ASP A 53 -19.70 19.80 -5.60
N THR A 54 -18.58 19.22 -6.00
CA THR A 54 -18.51 18.16 -7.00
C THR A 54 -17.83 16.93 -6.45
N ILE A 55 -18.45 15.75 -6.57
CA ILE A 55 -17.83 14.46 -6.26
C ILE A 55 -17.27 13.90 -7.57
N VAL A 56 -15.94 13.72 -7.62
CA VAL A 56 -15.24 13.15 -8.77
C VAL A 56 -14.92 11.68 -8.49
N TYR A 57 -15.59 10.78 -9.21
CA TYR A 57 -15.29 9.35 -9.20
C TYR A 57 -14.23 9.03 -10.24
N ARG A 58 -13.28 8.17 -9.89
CA ARG A 58 -12.21 7.73 -10.78
C ARG A 58 -12.35 6.25 -11.10
N ASP A 59 -12.21 5.91 -12.36
CA ASP A 59 -12.22 4.52 -12.87
C ASP A 59 -10.81 3.91 -12.96
N TYR A 60 -9.79 4.67 -12.56
CA TYR A 60 -8.39 4.26 -12.47
C TYR A 60 -7.89 4.33 -11.02
N VAL A 61 -6.83 3.61 -10.71
CA VAL A 61 -6.20 3.61 -9.37
C VAL A 61 -4.73 4.00 -9.49
N ASP A 62 -4.42 5.22 -9.07
CA ASP A 62 -3.06 5.73 -8.91
C ASP A 62 -2.67 5.63 -7.44
N LEU A 63 -1.79 4.68 -7.13
CA LEU A 63 -1.50 4.27 -5.77
C LEU A 63 -0.25 4.96 -5.23
N GLY A 64 -0.43 5.83 -4.25
CA GLY A 64 0.68 6.38 -3.46
C GLY A 64 1.24 5.34 -2.49
N VAL A 65 2.54 5.16 -2.49
CA VAL A 65 3.23 4.24 -1.57
C VAL A 65 4.22 5.02 -0.71
N ALA A 66 3.97 5.07 0.60
CA ALA A 66 4.85 5.79 1.51
C ALA A 66 6.22 5.09 1.62
N VAL A 67 7.29 5.80 1.28
CA VAL A 67 8.69 5.34 1.30
C VAL A 67 9.51 6.26 2.20
N SER A 68 10.21 5.67 3.16
CA SER A 68 11.16 6.40 4.01
C SER A 68 12.49 6.58 3.29
N THR A 69 13.01 7.81 3.33
CA THR A 69 14.32 8.19 2.83
C THR A 69 15.11 8.91 3.92
N GLU A 70 16.38 9.15 3.71
CA GLU A 70 17.22 9.95 4.63
C GLU A 70 16.69 11.38 4.81
N ARG A 71 15.99 11.92 3.80
CA ARG A 71 15.41 13.27 3.82
C ARG A 71 14.00 13.32 4.37
N GLY A 72 13.43 12.19 4.78
CA GLY A 72 12.08 12.09 5.30
C GLY A 72 11.20 11.11 4.52
N LEU A 73 9.89 11.20 4.74
CA LEU A 73 8.90 10.36 4.08
C LEU A 73 8.45 10.99 2.75
N VAL A 74 8.52 10.24 1.68
CA VAL A 74 7.99 10.61 0.36
C VAL A 74 6.95 9.58 -0.07
N THR A 75 6.04 9.98 -0.95
CA THR A 75 4.92 9.12 -1.40
C THR A 75 4.90 9.05 -2.93
N PRO A 76 5.84 8.31 -3.55
CA PRO A 76 5.77 8.07 -4.99
C PRO A 76 4.50 7.34 -5.40
N VAL A 77 4.07 7.55 -6.64
CA VAL A 77 2.78 7.09 -7.16
C VAL A 77 2.98 6.06 -8.25
N VAL A 78 2.46 4.86 -8.04
CA VAL A 78 2.33 3.82 -9.07
C VAL A 78 1.04 4.06 -9.83
N ARG A 79 1.12 4.31 -11.13
CA ARG A 79 -0.03 4.64 -11.97
C ARG A 79 -0.75 3.39 -12.47
N ASN A 80 -2.08 3.51 -12.63
CA ASN A 80 -2.95 2.50 -13.27
C ASN A 80 -2.79 1.09 -12.68
N VAL A 81 -2.75 0.98 -11.36
CA VAL A 81 -2.52 -0.29 -10.63
C VAL A 81 -3.62 -1.31 -10.91
N GLU A 82 -4.82 -0.88 -11.27
CA GLU A 82 -5.94 -1.74 -11.64
C GLU A 82 -5.61 -2.66 -12.81
N ASN A 83 -4.75 -2.21 -13.75
CA ASN A 83 -4.35 -2.97 -14.94
C ASN A 83 -3.11 -3.85 -14.71
N MET A 84 -2.40 -3.67 -13.60
CA MET A 84 -1.14 -4.36 -13.31
C MET A 84 -1.35 -5.71 -12.61
N GLY A 85 -0.47 -6.67 -12.88
CA GLY A 85 -0.27 -7.88 -12.07
C GLY A 85 0.54 -7.61 -10.79
N ILE A 86 0.49 -8.55 -9.84
CA ILE A 86 1.19 -8.40 -8.55
C ILE A 86 2.70 -8.16 -8.73
N LEU A 87 3.36 -8.85 -9.67
CA LEU A 87 4.80 -8.69 -9.90
C LEU A 87 5.15 -7.37 -10.58
N GLU A 88 4.30 -6.89 -11.48
CA GLU A 88 4.47 -5.58 -12.12
C GLU A 88 4.40 -4.46 -11.07
N ILE A 89 3.43 -4.56 -10.15
CA ILE A 89 3.30 -3.61 -9.03
C ILE A 89 4.54 -3.66 -8.11
N GLU A 90 5.04 -4.86 -7.75
CA GLU A 90 6.25 -5.00 -6.93
C GLU A 90 7.46 -4.38 -7.61
N ASN A 91 7.61 -4.58 -8.92
CA ASN A 91 8.69 -3.97 -9.70
C ASN A 91 8.60 -2.45 -9.72
N ALA A 92 7.41 -1.91 -10.05
CA ALA A 92 7.18 -0.47 -10.07
C ALA A 92 7.45 0.19 -8.70
N ILE A 93 7.01 -0.43 -7.61
CA ILE A 93 7.31 0.04 -6.24
C ILE A 93 8.81 0.01 -5.96
N THR A 94 9.51 -1.04 -6.42
CA THR A 94 10.96 -1.17 -6.23
C THR A 94 11.72 -0.08 -6.98
N GLU A 95 11.37 0.18 -8.24
CA GLU A 95 11.99 1.21 -9.07
C GLU A 95 11.78 2.61 -8.48
N LEU A 96 10.54 2.94 -8.10
CA LEU A 96 10.24 4.21 -7.44
C LEU A 96 10.94 4.33 -6.09
N GLY A 97 11.05 3.24 -5.34
CA GLY A 97 11.77 3.21 -4.06
C GLY A 97 13.28 3.46 -4.23
N LEU A 98 13.90 2.97 -5.30
CA LEU A 98 15.30 3.27 -5.64
C LEU A 98 15.46 4.76 -6.02
N LYS A 99 14.60 5.28 -6.89
CA LYS A 99 14.59 6.70 -7.26
C LYS A 99 14.40 7.60 -6.02
N ALA A 100 13.52 7.20 -5.09
CA ALA A 100 13.28 7.93 -3.85
C ALA A 100 14.55 8.04 -3.00
N ARG A 101 15.27 6.93 -2.79
CA ARG A 101 16.53 6.90 -2.02
C ARG A 101 17.62 7.73 -2.68
N ASP A 102 17.70 7.69 -4.00
CA ASP A 102 18.64 8.48 -4.79
C ASP A 102 18.25 9.96 -4.91
N SER A 103 17.10 10.36 -4.34
CA SER A 103 16.54 11.72 -4.48
C SER A 103 16.31 12.15 -5.95
N LYS A 104 15.91 11.18 -6.79
CA LYS A 104 15.68 11.37 -8.24
C LYS A 104 14.21 11.36 -8.63
N LEU A 105 13.28 11.35 -7.66
CA LEU A 105 11.85 11.44 -7.93
C LEU A 105 11.49 12.82 -8.49
N SER A 106 10.72 12.83 -9.59
CA SER A 106 10.13 14.06 -10.12
C SER A 106 8.89 14.45 -9.29
N LEU A 107 8.45 15.70 -9.42
CA LEU A 107 7.21 16.16 -8.79
C LEU A 107 5.99 15.39 -9.30
N GLU A 108 5.97 15.08 -10.59
CA GLU A 108 4.91 14.25 -11.21
C GLU A 108 4.83 12.86 -10.58
N GLU A 109 5.96 12.25 -10.26
CA GLU A 109 6.00 10.92 -9.63
C GLU A 109 5.54 10.93 -8.16
N MET A 110 5.35 12.10 -7.55
CA MET A 110 4.95 12.27 -6.14
C MET A 110 3.56 12.86 -5.95
N THR A 111 2.84 13.20 -7.03
CA THR A 111 1.54 13.89 -6.96
C THR A 111 0.44 13.09 -7.64
N GLY A 112 -0.81 13.35 -7.30
CA GLY A 112 -1.98 12.81 -7.99
C GLY A 112 -2.33 11.36 -7.61
N ALA A 113 -1.90 10.87 -6.45
CA ALA A 113 -2.38 9.58 -5.94
C ALA A 113 -3.88 9.67 -5.63
N THR A 114 -4.63 8.62 -6.03
CA THR A 114 -6.06 8.51 -5.70
C THR A 114 -6.31 7.77 -4.40
N PHE A 115 -5.38 6.90 -4.02
CA PHE A 115 -5.38 6.14 -2.77
C PHE A 115 -3.94 5.95 -2.29
N THR A 116 -3.72 5.80 -0.98
CA THR A 116 -2.36 5.67 -0.44
C THR A 116 -2.22 4.41 0.42
N ILE A 117 -1.04 3.80 0.40
CA ILE A 117 -0.64 2.73 1.33
C ILE A 117 0.60 3.19 2.11
N SER A 118 0.53 3.09 3.43
CA SER A 118 1.64 3.35 4.33
C SER A 118 2.01 2.09 5.10
N ASN A 119 3.29 1.69 5.07
CA ASN A 119 3.76 0.49 5.76
C ASN A 119 4.72 0.85 6.90
N GLY A 120 4.18 1.05 8.09
CA GLY A 120 4.95 1.22 9.33
C GLY A 120 5.54 -0.08 9.89
N GLY A 121 5.15 -1.24 9.36
CA GLY A 121 5.61 -2.55 9.83
C GLY A 121 7.09 -2.79 9.64
N VAL A 122 7.72 -2.16 8.64
CA VAL A 122 9.17 -2.21 8.40
C VAL A 122 9.98 -1.56 9.53
N PHE A 123 9.36 -0.64 10.29
CA PHE A 123 9.94 0.00 11.47
C PHE A 123 9.48 -0.65 12.79
N GLY A 124 8.80 -1.80 12.70
CA GLY A 124 8.30 -2.52 13.88
C GLY A 124 7.05 -1.91 14.52
N SER A 125 6.41 -0.92 13.88
CA SER A 125 5.17 -0.34 14.38
C SER A 125 4.08 -1.40 14.53
N LEU A 126 3.38 -1.37 15.66
CA LEU A 126 2.26 -2.27 15.96
C LEU A 126 0.91 -1.69 15.55
N PHE A 127 0.78 -0.38 15.65
CA PHE A 127 -0.38 0.38 15.21
C PHE A 127 0.03 1.85 15.02
N GLY A 128 -0.78 2.59 14.30
CA GLY A 128 -0.63 4.03 14.08
C GLY A 128 -1.79 4.53 13.24
N THR A 129 -2.04 5.81 13.29
CA THR A 129 -3.03 6.46 12.43
C THR A 129 -2.29 7.19 11.32
N PRO A 130 -2.35 6.71 10.07
CA PRO A 130 -1.76 7.41 8.94
C PRO A 130 -2.44 8.76 8.72
N ILE A 131 -1.66 9.74 8.27
CA ILE A 131 -2.19 11.06 7.89
C ILE A 131 -2.71 10.98 6.46
N LEU A 132 -3.95 11.39 6.26
CA LEU A 132 -4.56 11.47 4.94
C LEU A 132 -4.02 12.69 4.19
N ASN A 133 -3.53 12.49 2.98
CA ASN A 133 -3.10 13.56 2.09
C ASN A 133 -4.22 13.91 1.11
N LEU A 134 -4.63 15.17 1.09
CA LEU A 134 -5.58 15.66 0.10
C LEU A 134 -5.00 15.56 -1.33
N PRO A 135 -5.81 15.29 -2.34
CA PRO A 135 -7.27 15.11 -2.33
C PRO A 135 -7.74 13.68 -2.05
N GLY A 136 -6.86 12.76 -1.66
CA GLY A 136 -7.22 11.38 -1.37
C GLY A 136 -8.25 11.27 -0.24
N SER A 137 -9.20 10.33 -0.37
CA SER A 137 -10.28 10.09 0.59
C SER A 137 -9.93 9.04 1.65
N ALA A 138 -8.94 8.19 1.37
CA ALA A 138 -8.56 7.10 2.27
C ALA A 138 -7.09 6.69 2.15
N ILE A 139 -6.57 6.11 3.22
CA ILE A 139 -5.22 5.55 3.31
C ILE A 139 -5.23 4.23 4.07
N LEU A 140 -4.54 3.22 3.53
CA LEU A 140 -4.34 1.95 4.23
C LEU A 140 -3.06 2.00 5.05
N GLY A 141 -3.17 1.91 6.37
CA GLY A 141 -2.04 1.69 7.27
C GLY A 141 -1.73 0.19 7.43
N MET A 142 -0.50 -0.20 7.16
CA MET A 142 0.01 -1.55 7.41
C MET A 142 1.00 -1.53 8.56
N HIS A 143 0.99 -2.58 9.39
CA HIS A 143 1.85 -2.70 10.56
C HIS A 143 2.52 -4.07 10.63
N ALA A 144 3.45 -4.23 11.57
CA ALA A 144 4.22 -5.45 11.74
C ALA A 144 3.31 -6.66 12.02
N ILE A 145 3.59 -7.77 11.33
CA ILE A 145 2.97 -9.06 11.61
C ILE A 145 3.84 -9.75 12.66
N LYS A 146 3.32 -9.90 13.90
CA LYS A 146 4.04 -10.53 15.01
C LYS A 146 3.25 -11.68 15.59
N GLU A 147 3.95 -12.67 16.11
CA GLU A 147 3.36 -13.74 16.93
C GLU A 147 3.01 -13.17 18.29
N LYS A 148 1.75 -13.36 18.69
CA LYS A 148 1.23 -12.91 19.98
C LYS A 148 0.31 -13.96 20.57
N PRO A 149 0.23 -14.08 21.92
CA PRO A 149 -0.81 -14.86 22.56
C PRO A 149 -2.17 -14.22 22.27
N TRP A 150 -3.10 -15.03 21.80
CA TRP A 150 -4.45 -14.60 21.48
C TRP A 150 -5.47 -15.60 21.96
N VAL A 151 -6.65 -15.15 22.36
CA VAL A 151 -7.72 -16.04 22.76
C VAL A 151 -8.52 -16.45 21.52
N VAL A 152 -8.48 -17.74 21.18
CA VAL A 152 -9.26 -18.36 20.11
C VAL A 152 -10.16 -19.42 20.72
N ASN A 153 -11.47 -19.30 20.57
CA ASN A 153 -12.45 -20.24 21.13
C ASN A 153 -12.24 -20.53 22.64
N GLY A 154 -11.90 -19.50 23.43
CA GLY A 154 -11.69 -19.60 24.87
C GLY A 154 -10.33 -20.18 25.31
N LYS A 155 -9.43 -20.48 24.37
CA LYS A 155 -8.06 -20.96 24.64
C LYS A 155 -7.02 -19.94 24.21
N VAL A 156 -5.91 -19.86 24.95
CA VAL A 156 -4.77 -19.03 24.56
C VAL A 156 -3.96 -19.77 23.51
N GLU A 157 -3.88 -19.22 22.31
CA GLU A 157 -3.08 -19.76 21.20
C GLU A 157 -2.08 -18.70 20.71
N VAL A 158 -0.96 -19.14 20.13
CA VAL A 158 -0.03 -18.24 19.45
C VAL A 158 -0.54 -17.99 18.04
N ASP A 159 -0.96 -16.76 17.77
CA ASP A 159 -1.42 -16.38 16.45
C ASP A 159 -0.56 -15.23 15.89
N ARG A 160 -0.45 -15.21 14.55
CA ARG A 160 0.26 -14.18 13.79
C ARG A 160 -0.76 -13.16 13.32
N LYS A 161 -0.85 -12.03 14.03
CA LYS A 161 -1.75 -10.93 13.64
C LYS A 161 -0.99 -9.67 13.29
N SER A 162 -1.47 -9.00 12.25
CA SER A 162 -1.22 -7.60 11.97
C SER A 162 -2.40 -6.81 12.50
N THR A 163 -2.14 -5.79 13.30
CA THR A 163 -3.19 -4.83 13.68
C THR A 163 -3.49 -3.98 12.45
N ARG A 164 -4.70 -4.08 11.92
CA ARG A 164 -5.22 -3.16 10.91
C ARG A 164 -6.05 -2.11 11.63
N LEU A 165 -5.69 -0.86 11.46
CA LEU A 165 -6.57 0.26 11.75
C LEU A 165 -7.04 0.79 10.39
N ASN A 166 -8.35 0.70 10.16
CA ASN A 166 -9.00 1.43 9.07
C ASN A 166 -9.33 2.81 9.64
N SER A 167 -8.74 3.83 9.09
CA SER A 167 -9.19 5.21 9.26
C SER A 167 -9.81 5.70 7.98
#